data_6a5c222fd75d20e9a66844bdb80144c6
#
_entry.id   6a5c222fd75d20e9a66844bdb80144c6
#
_cell.length_a   1.000
_cell.length_b   1.000
_cell.length_c   1.000
_cell.angle_alpha   90.00
_cell.angle_beta   90.00
_cell.angle_gamma   90.00
#
_symmetry.space_group_name_H-M   'P 1'
#
loop_
_entity.id
_entity.type
_entity.pdbx_description
1 polymer ?
#
loop_
_entity_poly.entity_id
_entity_poly.type
_entity_poly.pdbx_seq_one_letter_code
_entity_poly.pdbx_strand_id
1 'polypeptide(L)' 'MFERLKRLYEGNRLTKDGLKKAVAENLITADQYEQITGETYNG' A
#
# COMPACT_ATOMS: atom_id res chain seq x y z
N MET A 1 -5.48 -3.19 9.28
CA MET A 1 -4.17 -3.03 8.62
C MET A 1 -4.27 -2.16 7.36
N PHE A 2 -5.22 -2.47 6.48
CA PHE A 2 -5.38 -1.72 5.23
C PHE A 2 -5.63 -0.23 5.47
N GLU A 3 -6.59 0.10 6.33
CA GLU A 3 -6.93 1.49 6.57
C GLU A 3 -5.77 2.27 7.21
N ARG A 4 -5.01 1.60 8.06
CA ARG A 4 -3.86 2.25 8.69
C ARG A 4 -2.80 2.60 7.64
N LEU A 5 -2.52 1.67 6.74
CA LEU A 5 -1.54 1.91 5.69
C LEU A 5 -2.02 2.99 4.72
N LYS A 6 -3.30 2.96 4.38
CA LYS A 6 -3.88 3.98 3.51
C LYS A 6 -3.73 5.36 4.14
N ARG A 7 -4.02 5.47 5.43
CA ARG A 7 -3.94 6.73 6.14
C ARG A 7 -2.49 7.23 6.21
N LEU A 8 -1.56 6.34 6.46
CA LEU A 8 -0.14 6.69 6.49
C LEU A 8 0.33 7.20 5.14
N TYR A 9 -0.10 6.54 4.09
CA TYR A 9 0.29 6.93 2.74
C TYR A 9 -0.28 8.32 2.41
N GLU A 10 -1.54 8.56 2.73
CA GLU A 10 -2.18 9.83 2.46
C GLU A 10 -1.53 10.97 3.24
N GLY A 11 -0.98 10.65 4.39
CA GLY A 11 -0.28 11.63 5.22
C GLY A 11 1.20 11.80 4.89
N ASN A 12 1.65 11.20 3.78
CA ASN A 12 3.04 11.23 3.34
C ASN A 12 4.01 10.60 4.34
N ARG A 13 3.50 9.69 5.17
CA ARG A 13 4.34 8.98 6.14
C ARG A 13 4.75 7.61 5.64
N LEU A 14 4.20 7.20 4.51
CA LEU A 14 4.50 5.90 3.93
C LEU A 14 4.65 6.09 2.43
N THR A 15 5.65 5.44 1.86
CA THR A 15 5.92 5.53 0.43
C THR A 15 5.33 4.35 -0.30
N LYS A 16 5.32 4.44 -1.65
CA LYS A 16 4.89 3.32 -2.47
C LYS A 16 5.76 2.10 -2.24
N ASP A 17 7.06 2.31 -2.03
CA ASP A 17 7.97 1.20 -1.75
C ASP A 17 7.56 0.48 -0.46
N GLY A 18 7.15 1.23 0.55
CA GLY A 18 6.68 0.63 1.78
C GLY A 18 5.42 -0.20 1.57
N LEU A 19 4.51 0.30 0.72
CA LEU A 19 3.29 -0.43 0.40
C LEU A 19 3.60 -1.69 -0.42
N LYS A 20 4.56 -1.61 -1.34
CA LYS A 20 4.97 -2.79 -2.09
C LYS A 20 5.53 -3.86 -1.17
N LYS A 21 6.29 -3.45 -0.17
CA LYS A 21 6.79 -4.38 0.83
C LYS A 21 5.64 -5.03 1.59
N ALA A 22 4.62 -4.25 1.92
CA ALA A 22 3.46 -4.79 2.63
C ALA A 22 2.75 -5.86 1.78
N VAL A 23 2.65 -5.64 0.46
CA VAL A 23 2.08 -6.65 -0.42
C VAL A 23 2.96 -7.90 -0.43
N ALA A 24 4.27 -7.72 -0.51
CA ALA A 24 5.20 -8.85 -0.55
C ALA A 24 5.13 -9.67 0.74
N GLU A 25 4.82 -9.04 1.86
CA GLU A 25 4.71 -9.72 3.14
C GLU A 25 3.28 -10.17 3.43
N ASN A 26 2.39 -10.03 2.48
CA ASN A 26 0.98 -10.44 2.60
C ASN A 26 0.22 -9.68 3.69
N LEU A 27 0.65 -8.48 3.98
CA LEU A 27 -0.08 -7.61 4.91
C LEU A 27 -1.27 -6.98 4.22
N ILE A 28 -1.15 -6.70 2.92
CA ILE A 28 -2.24 -6.24 2.08
C ILE A 28 -2.15 -6.96 0.74
N THR A 29 -3.20 -6.84 -0.06
CA THR A 29 -3.23 -7.44 -1.39
C THR A 29 -2.85 -6.43 -2.46
N ALA A 30 -2.60 -6.93 -3.68
CA ALA A 30 -2.32 -6.04 -4.81
C ALA A 30 -3.50 -5.12 -5.08
N ASP A 31 -4.73 -5.63 -4.91
CA ASP A 31 -5.92 -4.81 -5.08
C ASP A 31 -5.95 -3.67 -4.06
N GLN A 32 -5.58 -3.98 -2.83
CA GLN A 32 -5.55 -2.96 -1.78
C GLN A 32 -4.46 -1.92 -2.06
N TYR A 33 -3.32 -2.35 -2.57
CA TYR A 33 -2.28 -1.43 -2.98
C TYR A 33 -2.83 -0.44 -4.03
N GLU A 34 -3.55 -0.96 -4.99
CA GLU A 34 -4.14 -0.12 -6.03
C GLU A 34 -5.14 0.87 -5.46
N GLN A 35 -5.95 0.42 -4.49
CA GLN A 35 -6.92 1.30 -3.86
C GLN A 35 -6.25 2.43 -3.09
N ILE A 36 -5.09 2.16 -2.52
CA ILE A 36 -4.38 3.16 -1.74
C ILE A 36 -3.65 4.15 -2.64
N THR A 37 -2.95 3.66 -3.64
CA THR A 37 -2.07 4.49 -4.47
C THR A 37 -2.72 4.96 -5.74
N GLY A 38 -3.76 4.29 -6.20
CA GLY A 38 -4.38 4.57 -7.48
C GLY A 38 -3.59 3.99 -8.65
N GLU A 39 -2.59 3.16 -8.37
CA GLU A 39 -1.74 2.56 -9.39
C GLU A 39 -1.73 1.05 -9.23
N THR A 40 -1.67 0.35 -10.35
CA THR A 40 -1.62 -1.10 -10.34
C THR A 40 -0.31 -1.59 -9.71
N TYR A 41 -0.42 -2.59 -8.85
CA TYR A 41 0.77 -3.17 -8.23
C TYR A 41 1.58 -3.90 -9.31
N ASN A 42 2.86 -3.59 -9.36
CA ASN A 42 3.74 -4.09 -10.41
C ASN A 42 4.94 -4.80 -9.82
N GLY A 43 4.65 -5.61 -8.86
CA GLY A 43 5.55 -6.51 -8.30
C GLY A 43 6.81 -6.24 -7.79
#